data_b2cb1288a1ad423574b14d9ff9db9940
#
_entry.id   b2cb1288a1ad423574b14d9ff9db9940
#
_cell.length_a   1.000
_cell.length_b   1.000
_cell.length_c   1.000
_cell.angle_alpha   90.00
_cell.angle_beta   90.00
_cell.angle_gamma   90.00
#
_symmetry.space_group_name_H-M   'P 1'
#
loop_
_entity.id
_entity.type
_entity.pdbx_description
1 polymer ?
#
loop_
_entity_poly.entity_id
_entity_poly.type
_entity_poly.pdbx_seq_one_letter_code
_entity_poly.pdbx_strand_id
1 'polypeptide(L)'
;MKHNLDDAVLLKTGHQSVYKLKQEGLINEFLIVSGDGTRRLMASPEVVGFGSYQSMVPATMKGMQYLSDSGLSKDVNILTILRGGLNYPIEECAFRAGFRVTNMDFLSCERIIEDDVIKGLDVRYQKVRTCKDCVLMVGDIIASGATLGMCMDHVISWFRDHGGSFKRIVFFTIGGSNAIDFME
;
A
#
# COMPACT_ATOMS: atom_id res chain seq x y z
N MET A 1 -10.91 -12.16 -10.61
CA MET A 1 -12.39 -12.07 -10.56
C MET A 1 -12.71 -10.63 -10.17
N LYS A 2 -13.67 -9.96 -10.78
CA LYS A 2 -14.04 -8.61 -10.33
C LYS A 2 -14.99 -8.75 -9.14
N HIS A 3 -14.62 -8.19 -8.00
CA HIS A 3 -15.49 -8.16 -6.83
C HIS A 3 -16.57 -7.08 -7.00
N ASN A 4 -17.82 -7.49 -6.95
CA ASN A 4 -18.93 -6.55 -6.86
C ASN A 4 -19.12 -6.18 -5.39
N LEU A 5 -18.89 -4.90 -5.05
CA LEU A 5 -18.97 -4.42 -3.67
C LEU A 5 -20.41 -4.11 -3.20
N ASP A 6 -21.43 -4.40 -4.00
CA ASP A 6 -22.81 -4.10 -3.64
C ASP A 6 -23.27 -4.82 -2.36
N ASP A 7 -22.74 -6.03 -2.10
CA ASP A 7 -23.03 -6.83 -0.90
C ASP A 7 -21.97 -6.66 0.22
N ALA A 8 -21.01 -5.75 0.04
CA ALA A 8 -19.96 -5.53 1.01
C ALA A 8 -20.48 -4.77 2.23
N VAL A 9 -20.07 -5.22 3.42
CA VAL A 9 -20.44 -4.61 4.70
C VAL A 9 -19.24 -3.96 5.36
N LEU A 10 -19.40 -2.72 5.83
CA LEU A 10 -18.39 -2.02 6.61
C LEU A 10 -18.65 -2.20 8.11
N LEU A 11 -17.77 -2.94 8.76
CA LEU A 11 -17.81 -3.16 10.19
C LEU A 11 -16.95 -2.13 10.93
N LYS A 12 -17.50 -1.52 11.98
CA LYS A 12 -16.73 -0.60 12.85
C LYS A 12 -15.64 -1.37 13.60
N THR A 13 -14.45 -0.80 13.66
CA THR A 13 -13.29 -1.42 14.33
C THR A 13 -13.07 -0.93 15.76
N GLY A 14 -13.86 0.03 16.24
CA GLY A 14 -13.58 0.75 17.50
C GLY A 14 -12.67 1.99 17.30
N HIS A 15 -11.89 2.04 16.25
CA HIS A 15 -11.13 3.23 15.86
C HIS A 15 -12.00 4.16 15.01
N GLN A 16 -11.97 5.45 15.33
CA GLN A 16 -12.76 6.44 14.57
C GLN A 16 -12.38 6.46 13.09
N SER A 17 -13.37 6.31 12.21
CA SER A 17 -13.22 6.35 10.74
C SER A 17 -12.38 5.22 10.14
N VAL A 18 -12.15 4.14 10.88
CA VAL A 18 -11.54 2.91 10.36
C VAL A 18 -12.59 1.80 10.39
N TYR A 19 -12.81 1.18 9.26
CA TYR A 19 -13.81 0.14 9.06
C TYR A 19 -13.16 -1.09 8.44
N LYS A 20 -13.59 -2.26 8.86
CA LYS A 20 -13.21 -3.51 8.22
C LYS A 20 -14.22 -3.82 7.11
N LEU A 21 -13.73 -4.03 5.90
CA LEU A 21 -14.54 -4.51 4.80
C LEU A 21 -14.79 -6.00 4.99
N LYS A 22 -16.04 -6.40 4.95
CA LYS A 22 -16.45 -7.81 4.97
C LYS A 22 -17.27 -8.10 3.74
N GLN A 23 -16.82 -9.07 2.96
CA GLN A 23 -17.51 -9.60 1.80
C GLN A 23 -17.17 -11.08 1.66
N GLU A 24 -18.12 -11.86 1.16
CA GLU A 24 -17.88 -13.28 0.85
C GLU A 24 -16.85 -13.41 -0.28
N GLY A 25 -15.92 -14.34 -0.13
CA GLY A 25 -14.87 -14.60 -1.12
C GLY A 25 -13.61 -13.77 -0.96
N LEU A 26 -13.56 -12.74 -0.09
CA LEU A 26 -12.32 -12.03 0.21
C LEU A 26 -11.40 -12.88 1.10
N ILE A 27 -10.18 -13.11 0.64
CA ILE A 27 -9.13 -13.86 1.34
C ILE A 27 -8.33 -12.90 2.23
N ASN A 28 -8.02 -11.71 1.71
CA ASN A 28 -7.24 -10.71 2.42
C ASN A 28 -8.09 -9.81 3.32
N GLU A 29 -7.45 -9.20 4.30
CA GLU A 29 -8.09 -8.23 5.18
C GLU A 29 -8.03 -6.83 4.57
N PHE A 30 -9.18 -6.21 4.36
CA PHE A 30 -9.29 -4.84 3.87
C PHE A 30 -9.82 -3.90 4.94
N LEU A 31 -9.12 -2.79 5.11
CA LEU A 31 -9.53 -1.69 5.98
C LEU A 31 -9.87 -0.47 5.12
N ILE A 32 -11.03 0.08 5.36
CA ILE A 32 -11.46 1.34 4.74
C ILE A 32 -11.26 2.46 5.74
N VAL A 33 -10.40 3.39 5.42
CA VAL A 33 -10.13 4.57 6.25
C VAL A 33 -10.79 5.79 5.66
N SER A 34 -11.78 6.32 6.35
CA SER A 34 -12.51 7.51 5.91
C SER A 34 -11.81 8.80 6.39
N GLY A 35 -11.61 9.75 5.47
CA GLY A 35 -11.01 11.04 5.79
C GLY A 35 -11.39 12.14 4.80
N ASP A 36 -11.58 13.36 5.28
CA ASP A 36 -11.93 14.48 4.41
C ASP A 36 -10.78 14.89 3.49
N GLY A 37 -9.53 14.74 3.95
CA GLY A 37 -8.35 15.01 3.15
C GLY A 37 -8.26 14.10 1.93
N THR A 38 -8.49 12.79 2.10
CA THR A 38 -8.47 11.83 0.99
C THR A 38 -9.62 12.04 0.03
N ARG A 39 -10.81 12.41 0.52
CA ARG A 39 -11.95 12.78 -0.35
C ARG A 39 -11.64 14.02 -1.20
N ARG A 40 -11.05 15.05 -0.58
CA ARG A 40 -10.62 16.25 -1.31
C ARG A 40 -9.56 15.94 -2.35
N LEU A 41 -8.57 15.10 -2.00
CA LEU A 41 -7.54 14.67 -2.95
C LEU A 41 -8.15 14.02 -4.20
N MET A 42 -9.20 13.22 -4.03
CA MET A 42 -9.87 12.53 -5.16
C MET A 42 -10.82 13.45 -5.95
N ALA A 43 -11.40 14.47 -5.32
CA ALA A 43 -12.48 15.28 -5.90
C ALA A 43 -12.04 16.69 -6.33
N SER A 44 -10.92 17.21 -5.82
CA SER A 44 -10.49 18.59 -6.04
C SER A 44 -9.20 18.65 -6.87
N PRO A 45 -9.26 19.16 -8.10
CA PRO A 45 -8.09 19.23 -8.99
C PRO A 45 -6.99 20.19 -8.51
N GLU A 46 -7.33 21.11 -7.59
CA GLU A 46 -6.38 22.03 -6.98
C GLU A 46 -5.51 21.39 -5.88
N VAL A 47 -5.82 20.16 -5.43
CA VAL A 47 -5.03 19.46 -4.42
C VAL A 47 -3.88 18.76 -5.09
N VAL A 48 -2.75 19.44 -5.24
CA VAL A 48 -1.56 18.97 -5.95
C VAL A 48 -0.28 19.13 -5.11
N GLY A 49 0.78 18.48 -5.52
CA GLY A 49 2.10 18.61 -4.92
C GLY A 49 2.10 18.26 -3.43
N PHE A 50 2.69 19.13 -2.62
CA PHE A 50 2.75 18.94 -1.16
C PHE A 50 1.38 18.94 -0.49
N GLY A 51 0.38 19.63 -1.06
CA GLY A 51 -1.01 19.57 -0.60
C GLY A 51 -1.61 18.17 -0.71
N SER A 52 -1.25 17.38 -1.73
CA SER A 52 -1.65 15.99 -1.87
C SER A 52 -1.07 15.14 -0.72
N TYR A 53 0.22 15.28 -0.46
CA TYR A 53 0.88 14.60 0.67
C TYR A 53 0.19 14.92 2.00
N GLN A 54 0.01 16.21 2.32
CA GLN A 54 -0.65 16.64 3.56
C GLN A 54 -2.08 16.12 3.69
N SER A 55 -2.80 15.99 2.59
CA SER A 55 -4.18 15.48 2.58
C SER A 55 -4.26 13.99 2.91
N MET A 56 -3.21 13.22 2.63
CA MET A 56 -3.14 11.79 2.93
C MET A 56 -2.75 11.50 4.38
N VAL A 57 -1.94 12.35 5.02
CA VAL A 57 -1.40 12.11 6.37
C VAL A 57 -2.48 11.72 7.40
N PRO A 58 -3.62 12.43 7.54
CA PRO A 58 -4.59 12.11 8.58
C PRO A 58 -5.22 10.72 8.43
N ALA A 59 -5.54 10.29 7.21
CA ALA A 59 -6.11 8.98 6.96
C ALA A 59 -5.07 7.87 7.15
N THR A 60 -3.86 8.08 6.64
CA THR A 60 -2.74 7.15 6.82
C THR A 60 -2.42 6.96 8.31
N MET A 61 -2.40 8.05 9.09
CA MET A 61 -2.20 7.97 10.55
C MET A 61 -3.27 7.12 11.25
N LYS A 62 -4.54 7.27 10.89
CA LYS A 62 -5.62 6.45 11.47
C LYS A 62 -5.43 4.97 11.18
N GLY A 63 -5.10 4.62 9.93
CA GLY A 63 -4.80 3.25 9.54
C GLY A 63 -3.57 2.70 10.28
N MET A 64 -2.50 3.48 10.36
CA MET A 64 -1.28 3.11 11.10
C MET A 64 -1.55 2.90 12.59
N GLN A 65 -2.32 3.78 13.23
CA GLN A 65 -2.68 3.64 14.64
C GLN A 65 -3.48 2.36 14.87
N TYR A 66 -4.48 2.08 14.04
CA TYR A 66 -5.22 0.82 14.11
C TYR A 66 -4.29 -0.39 14.01
N LEU A 67 -3.37 -0.43 13.05
CA LEU A 67 -2.41 -1.52 12.90
C LEU A 67 -1.48 -1.64 14.12
N SER A 68 -1.03 -0.52 14.66
CA SER A 68 -0.21 -0.46 15.85
C SER A 68 -0.93 -1.06 17.07
N ASP A 69 -2.22 -0.79 17.23
CA ASP A 69 -3.04 -1.22 18.36
C ASP A 69 -3.58 -2.65 18.16
N SER A 70 -3.65 -3.14 16.92
CA SER A 70 -4.09 -4.50 16.58
C SER A 70 -3.04 -5.60 16.81
N GLY A 71 -1.86 -5.23 17.33
CA GLY A 71 -0.79 -6.19 17.63
C GLY A 71 0.09 -6.57 16.45
N LEU A 72 0.08 -5.76 15.38
CA LEU A 72 1.07 -5.92 14.31
C LEU A 72 2.47 -5.71 14.89
N SER A 73 3.46 -6.49 14.41
CA SER A 73 4.86 -6.30 14.78
C SER A 73 5.27 -4.84 14.67
N LYS A 74 5.96 -4.34 15.69
CA LYS A 74 6.45 -2.95 15.68
C LYS A 74 7.64 -2.75 14.76
N ASP A 75 8.32 -3.81 14.37
CA ASP A 75 9.42 -3.79 13.42
C ASP A 75 8.88 -3.95 12.01
N VAL A 76 9.09 -2.95 11.18
CA VAL A 76 8.57 -2.89 9.82
C VAL A 76 9.64 -2.46 8.82
N ASN A 77 9.55 -2.99 7.63
CA ASN A 77 10.27 -2.50 6.47
C ASN A 77 9.32 -1.68 5.61
N ILE A 78 9.81 -0.64 4.99
CA ILE A 78 9.02 0.18 4.06
C ILE A 78 9.60 0.04 2.68
N LEU A 79 8.77 -0.32 1.70
CA LEU A 79 9.14 -0.33 0.29
C LEU A 79 8.52 0.88 -0.41
N THR A 80 9.38 1.70 -0.98
CA THR A 80 9.00 2.85 -1.79
C THR A 80 9.24 2.53 -3.27
N ILE A 81 8.15 2.43 -4.04
CA ILE A 81 8.21 2.27 -5.48
C ILE A 81 8.34 3.65 -6.10
N LEU A 82 9.48 3.90 -6.72
CA LEU A 82 9.77 5.17 -7.34
C LEU A 82 9.05 5.28 -8.71
N ARG A 83 8.42 6.40 -9.03
CA ARG A 83 8.41 7.71 -8.35
C ARG A 83 7.16 7.93 -7.51
N GLY A 84 6.08 7.19 -7.75
CA GLY A 84 4.77 7.42 -7.11
C GLY A 84 4.81 7.29 -5.60
N GLY A 85 5.43 6.24 -5.08
CA GLY A 85 5.50 5.96 -3.66
C GLY A 85 6.17 7.04 -2.79
N LEU A 86 7.03 7.87 -3.36
CA LEU A 86 7.64 9.00 -2.63
C LEU A 86 6.62 10.03 -2.14
N ASN A 87 5.45 10.07 -2.73
CA ASN A 87 4.41 11.02 -2.37
C ASN A 87 3.46 10.48 -1.30
N TYR A 88 3.63 9.23 -0.85
CA TYR A 88 2.76 8.63 0.16
C TYR A 88 3.41 8.71 1.56
N PRO A 89 2.69 9.19 2.60
CA PRO A 89 3.29 9.51 3.91
C PRO A 89 3.44 8.26 4.80
N ILE A 90 3.99 7.15 4.29
CA ILE A 90 4.13 5.90 5.05
C ILE A 90 5.17 6.06 6.16
N GLU A 91 6.35 6.58 5.85
CA GLU A 91 7.47 6.64 6.77
C GLU A 91 7.16 7.51 7.98
N GLU A 92 6.66 8.71 7.73
CA GLU A 92 6.26 9.65 8.78
C GLU A 92 5.17 9.04 9.66
N CYS A 93 4.13 8.46 9.04
CA CYS A 93 3.00 7.91 9.75
C CYS A 93 3.38 6.66 10.55
N ALA A 94 4.22 5.78 10.02
CA ALA A 94 4.74 4.62 10.73
C ALA A 94 5.53 5.03 11.97
N PHE A 95 6.47 5.96 11.82
CA PHE A 95 7.25 6.48 12.95
C PHE A 95 6.35 7.11 14.03
N ARG A 96 5.42 7.97 13.64
CA ARG A 96 4.48 8.64 14.57
C ARG A 96 3.52 7.67 15.26
N ALA A 97 3.17 6.56 14.62
CA ALA A 97 2.34 5.49 15.22
C ALA A 97 3.16 4.51 16.10
N GLY A 98 4.44 4.76 16.30
CA GLY A 98 5.31 3.98 17.18
C GLY A 98 5.86 2.69 16.55
N PHE A 99 5.88 2.59 15.22
CA PHE A 99 6.63 1.54 14.53
C PHE A 99 8.11 1.88 14.47
N ARG A 100 8.95 0.85 14.53
CA ARG A 100 10.37 0.93 14.27
C ARG A 100 10.62 0.56 12.80
N VAL A 101 10.94 1.55 11.99
CA VAL A 101 11.31 1.34 10.60
C VAL A 101 12.73 0.77 10.56
N THR A 102 12.85 -0.52 10.28
CA THR A 102 14.12 -1.25 10.28
C THR A 102 14.85 -1.12 8.95
N ASN A 103 14.11 -1.03 7.86
CA ASN A 103 14.64 -0.76 6.53
C ASN A 103 13.74 0.19 5.76
N MET A 104 14.38 1.02 4.92
CA MET A 104 13.73 1.74 3.84
C MET A 104 14.30 1.20 2.53
N ASP A 105 13.45 0.48 1.81
CA ASP A 105 13.76 -0.16 0.56
C ASP A 105 13.22 0.66 -0.61
N PHE A 106 13.95 0.67 -1.72
CA PHE A 106 13.60 1.45 -2.90
C PHE A 106 13.65 0.59 -4.15
N LEU A 107 12.65 0.73 -5.01
CA LEU A 107 12.57 0.08 -6.29
C LEU A 107 12.13 1.09 -7.37
N SER A 108 12.89 1.21 -8.44
CA SER A 108 12.52 2.00 -9.62
C SER A 108 12.39 1.10 -10.82
N CYS A 109 11.24 1.14 -11.45
CA CYS A 109 10.91 0.28 -12.57
C CYS A 109 10.27 1.08 -13.71
N GLU A 110 10.53 0.63 -14.94
CA GLU A 110 9.85 1.11 -16.15
C GLU A 110 9.12 -0.05 -16.81
N ARG A 111 7.95 0.22 -17.40
CA ARG A 111 7.22 -0.78 -18.17
C ARG A 111 7.89 -0.98 -19.51
N ILE A 112 8.09 -2.23 -19.91
CA ILE A 112 8.44 -2.59 -21.27
C ILE A 112 7.12 -2.71 -22.02
N ILE A 113 6.87 -1.81 -22.98
CA ILE A 113 5.64 -1.78 -23.77
C ILE A 113 5.99 -2.06 -25.22
N GLU A 114 5.33 -3.03 -25.83
CA GLU A 114 5.41 -3.39 -27.23
C GLU A 114 3.99 -3.53 -27.78
N ASP A 115 3.68 -2.88 -28.89
CA ASP A 115 2.35 -2.90 -29.53
C ASP A 115 1.22 -2.55 -28.55
N ASP A 116 1.40 -1.50 -27.73
CA ASP A 116 0.49 -1.05 -26.68
C ASP A 116 0.20 -2.10 -25.60
N VAL A 117 0.97 -3.18 -25.54
CA VAL A 117 0.86 -4.24 -24.54
C VAL A 117 2.06 -4.19 -23.58
N ILE A 118 1.79 -4.26 -22.28
CA ILE A 118 2.86 -4.36 -21.29
C ILE A 118 3.45 -5.77 -21.37
N LYS A 119 4.71 -5.89 -21.75
CA LYS A 119 5.45 -7.16 -21.88
C LYS A 119 6.26 -7.52 -20.65
N GLY A 120 6.57 -6.54 -19.82
CA GLY A 120 7.40 -6.78 -18.65
C GLY A 120 7.76 -5.51 -17.89
N LEU A 121 8.70 -5.69 -16.99
CA LEU A 121 9.22 -4.65 -16.11
C LEU A 121 10.73 -4.56 -16.27
N ASP A 122 11.24 -3.37 -16.53
CA ASP A 122 12.66 -3.07 -16.49
C ASP A 122 13.01 -2.41 -15.15
N VAL A 123 13.82 -3.10 -14.35
CA VAL A 123 14.26 -2.61 -13.04
C VAL A 123 15.47 -1.72 -13.23
N ARG A 124 15.27 -0.41 -13.07
CA ARG A 124 16.33 0.62 -13.24
C ARG A 124 17.17 0.82 -12.00
N TYR A 125 16.57 0.65 -10.83
CA TYR A 125 17.25 0.80 -9.55
C TYR A 125 16.60 -0.08 -8.51
N GLN A 126 17.41 -0.75 -7.71
CA GLN A 126 16.97 -1.57 -6.60
C GLN A 126 17.90 -1.40 -5.41
N LYS A 127 17.31 -1.08 -4.26
CA LYS A 127 17.93 -1.14 -2.94
C LYS A 127 16.94 -1.82 -2.02
N VAL A 128 16.92 -3.14 -2.05
CA VAL A 128 16.00 -3.97 -1.29
C VAL A 128 16.81 -4.94 -0.44
N ARG A 129 16.59 -4.90 0.88
CA ARG A 129 17.22 -5.80 1.85
C ARG A 129 16.25 -6.89 2.24
N THR A 130 16.71 -8.12 2.16
CA THR A 130 15.95 -9.27 2.63
C THR A 130 16.03 -9.43 4.15
N CYS A 131 14.95 -9.88 4.75
CA CYS A 131 14.85 -10.27 6.15
C CYS A 131 13.90 -11.47 6.26
N LYS A 132 13.94 -12.17 7.37
CA LYS A 132 13.00 -13.27 7.64
C LYS A 132 11.81 -12.75 8.43
N ASP A 133 10.63 -13.25 8.07
CA ASP A 133 9.36 -12.95 8.73
C ASP A 133 9.08 -11.44 8.83
N CYS A 134 9.41 -10.73 7.76
CA CYS A 134 9.25 -9.29 7.70
C CYS A 134 7.78 -8.87 7.65
N VAL A 135 7.50 -7.73 8.25
CA VAL A 135 6.31 -6.93 7.90
C VAL A 135 6.75 -5.87 6.90
N LEU A 136 6.25 -5.96 5.68
CA LEU A 136 6.52 -4.99 4.62
C LEU A 136 5.34 -4.02 4.50
N MET A 137 5.60 -2.73 4.54
CA MET A 137 4.62 -1.69 4.29
C MET A 137 4.91 -1.01 2.96
N VAL A 138 3.88 -0.83 2.16
CA VAL A 138 3.95 -0.19 0.84
C VAL A 138 2.86 0.87 0.75
N GLY A 139 3.20 2.07 0.28
CA GLY A 139 2.22 3.13 0.02
C GLY A 139 2.28 3.58 -1.43
N ASP A 140 1.15 3.49 -2.13
CA ASP A 140 1.05 3.98 -3.51
C ASP A 140 -0.42 4.29 -3.86
N ILE A 141 -0.63 5.05 -4.92
CA ILE A 141 -1.97 5.31 -5.47
C ILE A 141 -2.22 4.30 -6.58
N ILE A 142 -3.23 3.46 -6.39
CA ILE A 142 -3.54 2.38 -7.33
C ILE A 142 -4.62 2.83 -8.31
N ALA A 143 -4.24 2.95 -9.59
CA ALA A 143 -5.18 3.11 -10.69
C ALA A 143 -5.57 1.73 -11.27
N SER A 144 -4.69 1.10 -12.05
CA SER A 144 -4.90 -0.25 -12.61
C SER A 144 -4.19 -1.36 -11.83
N GLY A 145 -3.25 -1.03 -10.97
CA GLY A 145 -2.44 -1.99 -10.23
C GLY A 145 -1.33 -2.70 -11.05
N ALA A 146 -1.37 -2.64 -12.37
CA ALA A 146 -0.48 -3.46 -13.20
C ALA A 146 1.02 -3.25 -12.91
N THR A 147 1.47 -2.01 -12.73
CA THR A 147 2.88 -1.74 -12.40
C THR A 147 3.22 -2.21 -11.00
N LEU A 148 2.34 -1.93 -10.04
CA LEU A 148 2.53 -2.34 -8.66
C LEU A 148 2.60 -3.87 -8.55
N GLY A 149 1.74 -4.61 -9.27
CA GLY A 149 1.77 -6.07 -9.32
C GLY A 149 3.12 -6.60 -9.76
N MET A 150 3.60 -6.15 -10.92
CA MET A 150 4.91 -6.57 -11.42
C MET A 150 6.07 -6.20 -10.48
N CYS A 151 6.01 -5.02 -9.83
CA CYS A 151 6.99 -4.63 -8.83
C CYS A 151 6.95 -5.56 -7.62
N MET A 152 5.77 -5.94 -7.16
CA MET A 152 5.61 -6.85 -6.02
C MET A 152 6.05 -8.26 -6.36
N ASP A 153 5.72 -8.78 -7.54
CA ASP A 153 6.20 -10.08 -8.02
C ASP A 153 7.74 -10.13 -8.05
N HIS A 154 8.35 -9.05 -8.53
CA HIS A 154 9.81 -8.91 -8.52
C HIS A 154 10.38 -8.92 -7.09
N VAL A 155 9.82 -8.12 -6.16
CA VAL A 155 10.27 -8.05 -4.77
C VAL A 155 10.06 -9.38 -4.03
N ILE A 156 8.92 -10.05 -4.24
CA ILE A 156 8.64 -11.36 -3.64
C ILE A 156 9.63 -12.41 -4.15
N SER A 157 9.92 -12.43 -5.44
CA SER A 157 10.92 -13.33 -6.02
C SER A 157 12.32 -13.02 -5.49
N TRP A 158 12.69 -11.74 -5.42
CA TRP A 158 13.96 -11.32 -4.82
C TRP A 158 14.13 -11.83 -3.39
N PHE A 159 13.11 -11.66 -2.53
CA PHE A 159 13.14 -12.15 -1.15
C PHE A 159 13.33 -13.67 -1.10
N ARG A 160 12.58 -14.41 -1.91
CA ARG A 160 12.67 -15.88 -1.99
C ARG A 160 14.08 -16.32 -2.37
N ASP A 161 14.64 -15.72 -3.41
CA ASP A 161 15.94 -16.10 -3.97
C ASP A 161 17.11 -15.76 -3.02
N HIS A 162 16.90 -14.79 -2.11
CA HIS A 162 17.90 -14.35 -1.14
C HIS A 162 17.58 -14.78 0.30
N GLY A 163 16.74 -15.81 0.47
CA GLY A 163 16.45 -16.43 1.77
C GLY A 163 15.61 -15.57 2.72
N GLY A 164 14.92 -14.56 2.20
CA GLY A 164 13.99 -13.74 2.94
C GLY A 164 12.57 -14.34 2.96
N SER A 165 11.72 -13.83 3.87
CA SER A 165 10.31 -14.18 3.93
C SER A 165 9.48 -13.04 4.48
N PHE A 166 8.19 -13.01 4.10
CA PHE A 166 7.22 -12.06 4.63
C PHE A 166 6.30 -12.75 5.63
N LYS A 167 6.13 -12.12 6.79
CA LYS A 167 5.06 -12.46 7.73
C LYS A 167 3.74 -11.78 7.32
N ARG A 168 3.84 -10.55 6.83
CA ARG A 168 2.70 -9.78 6.33
C ARG A 168 3.18 -8.70 5.36
N ILE A 169 2.39 -8.45 4.33
CA ILE A 169 2.53 -7.28 3.46
C ILE A 169 1.30 -6.40 3.71
N VAL A 170 1.52 -5.12 3.94
CA VAL A 170 0.47 -4.13 4.23
C VAL A 170 0.54 -3.04 3.17
N PHE A 171 -0.53 -2.89 2.41
CA PHE A 171 -0.66 -1.81 1.45
C PHE A 171 -1.49 -0.67 1.99
N PHE A 172 -0.98 0.53 1.82
CA PHE A 172 -1.72 1.76 1.98
C PHE A 172 -1.97 2.35 0.61
N THR A 173 -3.23 2.50 0.24
CA THR A 173 -3.57 3.01 -1.09
C THR A 173 -4.76 3.95 -1.05
N ILE A 174 -4.84 4.79 -2.07
CA ILE A 174 -6.03 5.51 -2.47
C ILE A 174 -6.39 4.98 -3.85
N GLY A 175 -7.56 4.41 -3.97
CA GLY A 175 -8.02 3.78 -5.21
C GLY A 175 -9.51 3.49 -5.19
N GLY A 176 -10.03 3.08 -6.33
CA GLY A 176 -11.39 2.55 -6.46
C GLY A 176 -11.48 1.08 -6.08
N SER A 177 -12.62 0.44 -6.37
CA SER A 177 -12.85 -0.99 -6.18
C SER A 177 -11.81 -1.87 -6.87
N ASN A 178 -11.24 -1.41 -7.99
CA ASN A 178 -10.15 -2.11 -8.70
C ASN A 178 -8.92 -2.39 -7.81
N ALA A 179 -8.69 -1.59 -6.76
CA ALA A 179 -7.61 -1.85 -5.83
C ALA A 179 -7.84 -3.13 -5.03
N ILE A 180 -9.09 -3.46 -4.72
CA ILE A 180 -9.47 -4.70 -4.02
C ILE A 180 -9.24 -5.89 -4.94
N ASP A 181 -9.72 -5.82 -6.19
CA ASP A 181 -9.51 -6.89 -7.19
C ASP A 181 -8.03 -7.18 -7.43
N PHE A 182 -7.19 -6.17 -7.35
CA PHE A 182 -5.75 -6.31 -7.50
C PHE A 182 -5.08 -6.96 -6.29
N MET A 183 -5.58 -6.70 -5.08
CA MET A 183 -4.99 -7.17 -3.81
C MET A 183 -5.42 -8.60 -3.44
N GLU A 184 -6.45 -9.15 -4.09
CA GLU A 184 -6.92 -10.53 -3.96
C GLU A 184 -6.20 -11.48 -4.93
#